data_9cd5bea8e5135b0922d75a70caeec531
#
_entry.id   9cd5bea8e5135b0922d75a70caeec531
#
_cell.length_a   1.000
_cell.length_b   1.000
_cell.length_c   1.000
_cell.angle_alpha   90.00
_cell.angle_beta   90.00
_cell.angle_gamma   90.00
#
_symmetry.space_group_name_H-M   'P 1'
#
loop_
_entity.id
_entity.type
_entity.pdbx_description
1 polymer ?
#
loop_
_entity_poly.entity_id
_entity_poly.type
_entity_poly.pdbx_seq_one_letter_code
_entity_poly.pdbx_strand_id
1 'polypeptide(L)'
;MLNIFSYKYELTRGYLLTASLSIISALLISIIIILLNPIPSSIDGFQTDVTDETFIPISLVALTGILSALSLFIRRQTISLQTPAATAASIVGLLAILLLGATFSEPAWSAILLHLNLIFGSLVLGGAFMAMLWGHWYLTSGSLPKEPMVSMSLFTLVCLILHSIIVIISSLLPASSPPENEISLAVLHMELTFWLRIGVGLIFPIAATWLALHAARIGGMMSTTGLL
;
A
#
# COMPACT_ATOMS: atom_id res chain seq x y z
N MET A 1 -8.74 -0.01 3.88
CA MET A 1 -8.15 0.37 5.17
C MET A 1 -8.99 1.41 5.88
N LEU A 2 -8.99 2.68 5.44
CA LEU A 2 -9.74 3.78 6.08
C LEU A 2 -11.18 3.40 6.44
N ASN A 3 -11.88 2.70 5.56
CA ASN A 3 -13.25 2.24 5.77
C ASN A 3 -13.39 1.21 6.89
N ILE A 4 -12.49 0.24 6.97
CA ILE A 4 -12.53 -0.82 8.00
C ILE A 4 -12.38 -0.17 9.39
N PHE A 5 -11.42 0.73 9.52
CA PHE A 5 -11.17 1.42 10.78
C PHE A 5 -12.23 2.47 11.12
N SER A 6 -12.77 3.19 10.12
CA SER A 6 -13.86 4.15 10.35
C SER A 6 -15.19 3.49 10.74
N TYR A 7 -15.40 2.24 10.35
CA TYR A 7 -16.55 1.46 10.77
C TYR A 7 -16.42 0.95 12.21
N LYS A 8 -15.20 0.53 12.59
CA LYS A 8 -14.92 -0.05 13.91
C LYS A 8 -14.73 1.01 15.01
N TYR A 9 -14.21 2.19 14.64
CA TYR A 9 -13.86 3.25 15.58
C TYR A 9 -14.44 4.59 15.12
N GLU A 10 -14.85 5.42 16.08
CA GLU A 10 -15.27 6.80 15.82
C GLU A 10 -14.05 7.69 15.51
N LEU A 11 -13.60 7.65 14.26
CA LEU A 11 -12.50 8.49 13.81
C LEU A 11 -12.94 9.94 13.66
N THR A 12 -12.09 10.88 14.07
CA THR A 12 -12.40 12.31 14.02
C THR A 12 -12.54 12.80 12.56
N ARG A 13 -13.41 13.80 12.35
CA ARG A 13 -13.64 14.39 11.02
C ARG A 13 -12.34 14.93 10.40
N GLY A 14 -11.52 15.60 11.22
CA GLY A 14 -10.24 16.17 10.75
C GLY A 14 -9.30 15.10 10.26
N TYR A 15 -9.13 14.01 11.00
CA TYR A 15 -8.32 12.87 10.60
C TYR A 15 -8.77 12.28 9.26
N LEU A 16 -10.05 12.03 9.10
CA LEU A 16 -10.60 11.46 7.86
C LEU A 16 -10.42 12.39 6.66
N LEU A 17 -10.61 13.68 6.87
CA LEU A 17 -10.39 14.67 5.82
C LEU A 17 -8.92 14.74 5.40
N THR A 18 -7.99 14.78 6.37
CA THR A 18 -6.55 14.80 6.10
C THR A 18 -6.12 13.52 5.38
N ALA A 19 -6.52 12.35 5.88
CA ALA A 19 -6.21 11.07 5.26
C ALA A 19 -6.68 10.98 3.80
N SER A 20 -7.89 11.45 3.55
CA SER A 20 -8.46 11.37 2.21
C SER A 20 -7.88 12.39 1.25
N LEU A 21 -7.57 13.60 1.71
CA LEU A 21 -6.84 14.58 0.89
C LEU A 21 -5.45 14.04 0.52
N SER A 22 -4.77 13.41 1.46
CA SER A 22 -3.47 12.78 1.19
C SER A 22 -3.57 11.63 0.18
N ILE A 23 -4.60 10.78 0.28
CA ILE A 23 -4.85 9.71 -0.69
C ILE A 23 -5.12 10.30 -2.08
N ILE A 24 -6.00 11.30 -2.19
CA ILE A 24 -6.31 11.96 -3.46
C ILE A 24 -5.07 12.60 -4.06
N SER A 25 -4.27 13.31 -3.25
CA SER A 25 -3.02 13.92 -3.70
C SER A 25 -2.03 12.87 -4.21
N ALA A 26 -1.86 11.75 -3.50
CA ALA A 26 -0.98 10.67 -3.93
C ALA A 26 -1.45 10.04 -5.24
N LEU A 27 -2.76 9.84 -5.43
CA LEU A 27 -3.34 9.32 -6.67
C LEU A 27 -3.13 10.29 -7.84
N LEU A 28 -3.33 11.59 -7.63
CA LEU A 28 -3.09 12.60 -8.66
C LEU A 28 -1.61 12.65 -9.06
N ILE A 29 -0.70 12.63 -8.10
CA ILE A 29 0.75 12.58 -8.36
C ILE A 29 1.10 11.32 -9.14
N SER A 30 0.56 10.16 -8.77
CA SER A 30 0.79 8.90 -9.48
C SER A 30 0.31 8.96 -10.93
N ILE A 31 -0.87 9.52 -11.19
CA ILE A 31 -1.38 9.72 -12.55
C ILE A 31 -0.45 10.64 -13.35
N ILE A 32 -0.03 11.76 -12.77
CA ILE A 32 0.88 12.71 -13.44
C ILE A 32 2.22 12.02 -13.77
N ILE A 33 2.78 11.24 -12.84
CA ILE A 33 4.03 10.51 -13.07
C ILE A 33 3.88 9.52 -14.24
N ILE A 34 2.80 8.75 -14.28
CA ILE A 34 2.54 7.79 -15.37
C ILE A 34 2.37 8.50 -16.71
N LEU A 35 1.67 9.63 -16.73
CA LEU A 35 1.47 10.41 -17.97
C LEU A 35 2.76 11.07 -18.49
N LEU A 36 3.64 11.48 -17.58
CA LEU A 36 4.92 12.11 -17.95
C LEU A 36 6.01 11.08 -18.28
N ASN A 37 5.93 9.89 -17.71
CA ASN A 37 6.90 8.81 -17.88
C ASN A 37 6.16 7.56 -18.37
N PRO A 38 5.96 7.42 -19.68
CA PRO A 38 5.31 6.24 -20.22
C PRO A 38 6.11 4.98 -19.82
N ILE A 39 5.36 3.93 -19.52
CA ILE A 39 5.95 2.64 -19.14
C ILE A 39 6.85 2.17 -20.27
N PRO A 40 8.14 1.86 -20.00
CA PRO A 40 9.03 1.38 -21.04
C PRO A 40 8.55 0.03 -21.59
N SER A 41 8.80 -0.22 -22.87
CA SER A 41 8.44 -1.47 -23.54
C SER A 41 9.23 -2.69 -23.03
N SER A 42 10.29 -2.46 -22.28
CA SER A 42 11.07 -3.51 -21.62
C SER A 42 11.65 -3.01 -20.29
N ILE A 43 11.66 -3.88 -19.29
CA ILE A 43 12.27 -3.65 -17.97
C ILE A 43 13.21 -4.82 -17.71
N ASP A 44 14.49 -4.54 -17.49
CA ASP A 44 15.54 -5.55 -17.24
C ASP A 44 15.57 -6.71 -18.26
N GLY A 45 15.31 -6.39 -19.52
CA GLY A 45 15.30 -7.38 -20.62
C GLY A 45 13.96 -8.10 -20.82
N PHE A 46 12.98 -7.92 -19.92
CA PHE A 46 11.65 -8.46 -20.06
C PHE A 46 10.74 -7.49 -20.81
N GLN A 47 10.02 -8.00 -21.80
CA GLN A 47 9.02 -7.19 -22.51
C GLN A 47 7.82 -6.91 -21.61
N THR A 48 7.40 -5.66 -21.55
CA THR A 48 6.17 -5.25 -20.90
C THR A 48 5.06 -5.19 -21.94
N ASP A 49 3.91 -5.78 -21.67
CA ASP A 49 2.75 -5.67 -22.55
C ASP A 49 2.07 -4.30 -22.37
N VAL A 50 2.69 -3.30 -22.98
CA VAL A 50 2.18 -1.91 -22.96
C VAL A 50 1.31 -1.73 -24.19
N THR A 51 0.10 -2.25 -24.11
CA THR A 51 -0.95 -2.00 -25.12
C THR A 51 -1.72 -0.71 -24.77
N ASP A 52 -2.60 -0.26 -25.67
CA ASP A 52 -3.53 0.85 -25.41
C ASP A 52 -4.42 0.61 -24.17
N GLU A 53 -4.44 -0.62 -23.66
CA GLU A 53 -5.15 -1.03 -22.45
C GLU A 53 -4.60 -0.44 -21.15
N THR A 54 -3.41 0.17 -21.15
CA THR A 54 -2.89 0.91 -19.98
C THR A 54 -3.78 2.08 -19.56
N PHE A 55 -4.61 2.59 -20.45
CA PHE A 55 -5.62 3.60 -20.10
C PHE A 55 -6.66 3.10 -19.10
N ILE A 56 -6.96 1.79 -19.08
CA ILE A 56 -7.94 1.20 -18.17
C ILE A 56 -7.49 1.32 -16.71
N PRO A 57 -6.30 0.85 -16.30
CA PRO A 57 -5.84 1.01 -14.92
C PRO A 57 -5.69 2.48 -14.51
N ILE A 58 -5.26 3.37 -15.41
CA ILE A 58 -5.15 4.80 -15.10
C ILE A 58 -6.52 5.41 -14.82
N SER A 59 -7.53 5.10 -15.66
CA SER A 59 -8.89 5.59 -15.46
C SER A 59 -9.52 5.05 -14.16
N LEU A 60 -9.22 3.81 -13.78
CA LEU A 60 -9.66 3.23 -12.51
C LEU A 60 -8.99 3.90 -11.31
N VAL A 61 -7.70 4.25 -11.41
CA VAL A 61 -7.01 5.03 -10.37
C VAL A 61 -7.68 6.40 -10.20
N ALA A 62 -7.99 7.10 -11.31
CA ALA A 62 -8.71 8.36 -11.28
C ALA A 62 -10.11 8.21 -10.65
N LEU A 63 -10.85 7.18 -11.06
CA LEU A 63 -12.18 6.88 -10.51
C LEU A 63 -12.12 6.57 -9.01
N THR A 64 -11.09 5.86 -8.55
CA THR A 64 -10.85 5.61 -7.12
C THR A 64 -10.69 6.91 -6.34
N GLY A 65 -9.93 7.86 -6.89
CA GLY A 65 -9.77 9.20 -6.31
C GLY A 65 -11.11 9.95 -6.22
N ILE A 66 -11.89 9.94 -7.29
CA ILE A 66 -13.21 10.60 -7.35
C ILE A 66 -14.17 9.96 -6.32
N LEU A 67 -14.26 8.65 -6.27
CA LEU A 67 -15.11 7.95 -5.31
C LEU A 67 -14.67 8.17 -3.87
N SER A 68 -13.36 8.26 -3.61
CA SER A 68 -12.83 8.61 -2.29
C SER A 68 -13.22 10.02 -1.89
N ALA A 69 -13.11 11.00 -2.81
CA ALA A 69 -13.55 12.37 -2.57
C ALA A 69 -15.07 12.47 -2.32
N LEU A 70 -15.86 11.76 -3.12
CA LEU A 70 -17.31 11.69 -2.95
C LEU A 70 -17.71 11.09 -1.61
N SER A 71 -17.03 10.02 -1.17
CA SER A 71 -17.30 9.38 0.12
C SER A 71 -17.13 10.35 1.30
N LEU A 72 -16.15 11.25 1.19
CA LEU A 72 -15.93 12.32 2.19
C LEU A 72 -17.00 13.40 2.14
N PHE A 73 -17.37 13.81 0.94
CA PHE A 73 -18.40 14.84 0.76
C PHE A 73 -19.75 14.35 1.28
N ILE A 74 -20.12 13.12 0.99
CA ILE A 74 -21.36 12.48 1.45
C ILE A 74 -21.37 12.31 2.98
N ARG A 75 -20.24 11.98 3.61
CA ARG A 75 -20.13 11.91 5.06
C ARG A 75 -20.53 13.22 5.75
N ARG A 76 -20.31 14.34 5.10
CA ARG A 76 -20.70 15.65 5.62
C ARG A 76 -22.21 15.78 5.78
N GLN A 77 -23.00 15.01 5.01
CA GLN A 77 -24.45 15.09 4.93
C GLN A 77 -25.17 13.85 5.55
N THR A 78 -24.67 12.63 5.28
CA THR A 78 -25.39 11.42 5.69
C THR A 78 -24.42 10.24 5.88
N ILE A 79 -24.31 9.73 7.11
CA ILE A 79 -23.41 8.61 7.47
C ILE A 79 -23.77 7.32 6.70
N SER A 80 -25.05 7.08 6.41
CA SER A 80 -25.53 5.85 5.75
C SER A 80 -25.02 5.65 4.31
N LEU A 81 -24.75 6.73 3.58
CA LEU A 81 -24.26 6.68 2.19
C LEU A 81 -22.74 6.66 2.07
N GLN A 82 -22.02 6.98 3.14
CA GLN A 82 -20.57 6.97 3.15
C GLN A 82 -20.00 5.57 2.94
N THR A 83 -20.53 4.58 3.63
CA THR A 83 -20.02 3.20 3.59
C THR A 83 -20.05 2.60 2.19
N PRO A 84 -21.15 2.69 1.41
CA PRO A 84 -21.16 2.15 0.05
C PRO A 84 -20.20 2.88 -0.90
N ALA A 85 -20.08 4.22 -0.82
CA ALA A 85 -19.15 4.99 -1.65
C ALA A 85 -17.68 4.62 -1.35
N ALA A 86 -17.36 4.46 -0.08
CA ALA A 86 -16.03 4.09 0.37
C ALA A 86 -15.68 2.63 0.04
N THR A 87 -16.64 1.69 0.10
CA THR A 87 -16.47 0.32 -0.39
C THR A 87 -16.29 0.27 -1.89
N ALA A 88 -17.06 1.03 -2.66
CA ALA A 88 -16.88 1.15 -4.10
C ALA A 88 -15.47 1.65 -4.46
N ALA A 89 -14.98 2.70 -3.78
CA ALA A 89 -13.61 3.19 -3.97
C ALA A 89 -12.57 2.11 -3.69
N SER A 90 -12.77 1.30 -2.65
CA SER A 90 -11.84 0.20 -2.30
C SER A 90 -11.83 -0.91 -3.36
N ILE A 91 -13.00 -1.28 -3.88
CA ILE A 91 -13.14 -2.29 -4.94
C ILE A 91 -12.49 -1.80 -6.24
N VAL A 92 -12.78 -0.55 -6.65
CA VAL A 92 -12.20 0.02 -7.86
C VAL A 92 -10.68 0.15 -7.73
N GLY A 93 -10.17 0.55 -6.56
CA GLY A 93 -8.73 0.61 -6.29
C GLY A 93 -8.06 -0.76 -6.34
N LEU A 94 -8.73 -1.81 -5.83
CA LEU A 94 -8.23 -3.18 -5.95
C LEU A 94 -8.19 -3.63 -7.41
N LEU A 95 -9.24 -3.37 -8.18
CA LEU A 95 -9.26 -3.67 -9.62
C LEU A 95 -8.15 -2.94 -10.38
N ALA A 96 -7.89 -1.67 -10.04
CA ALA A 96 -6.78 -0.91 -10.63
C ALA A 96 -5.42 -1.57 -10.36
N ILE A 97 -5.18 -2.04 -9.13
CA ILE A 97 -3.94 -2.75 -8.76
C ILE A 97 -3.83 -4.07 -9.53
N LEU A 98 -4.92 -4.84 -9.65
CA LEU A 98 -4.93 -6.11 -10.37
C LEU A 98 -4.64 -5.92 -11.87
N LEU A 99 -5.27 -4.95 -12.52
CA LEU A 99 -5.05 -4.66 -13.93
C LEU A 99 -3.65 -4.10 -14.18
N LEU A 100 -3.16 -3.23 -13.31
CA LEU A 100 -1.79 -2.73 -13.39
C LEU A 100 -0.77 -3.86 -13.21
N GLY A 101 -1.03 -4.78 -12.27
CA GLY A 101 -0.19 -5.97 -12.08
C GLY A 101 -0.16 -6.88 -13.29
N ALA A 102 -1.28 -7.04 -14.00
CA ALA A 102 -1.35 -7.84 -15.21
C ALA A 102 -0.46 -7.30 -16.33
N THR A 103 -0.28 -5.97 -16.42
CA THR A 103 0.62 -5.34 -17.41
C THR A 103 2.09 -5.75 -17.23
N PHE A 104 2.49 -6.14 -16.03
CA PHE A 104 3.88 -6.50 -15.69
C PHE A 104 4.09 -8.00 -15.46
N SER A 105 3.05 -8.82 -15.55
CA SER A 105 3.12 -10.24 -15.14
C SER A 105 3.68 -11.19 -16.20
N GLU A 106 3.72 -10.80 -17.46
CA GLU A 106 4.20 -11.66 -18.55
C GLU A 106 5.53 -11.17 -19.14
N PRO A 107 6.41 -12.11 -19.53
CA PRO A 107 6.42 -13.55 -19.28
C PRO A 107 7.21 -13.96 -18.02
N ALA A 108 7.82 -13.00 -17.32
CA ALA A 108 8.88 -13.21 -16.34
C ALA A 108 8.42 -13.61 -14.94
N TRP A 109 7.24 -13.15 -14.55
CA TRP A 109 6.80 -13.24 -13.15
C TRP A 109 5.61 -14.19 -13.02
N SER A 110 5.51 -14.88 -11.89
CA SER A 110 4.26 -15.53 -11.53
C SER A 110 3.20 -14.46 -11.29
N ALA A 111 2.19 -14.39 -12.16
CA ALA A 111 1.11 -13.40 -12.08
C ALA A 111 0.48 -13.34 -10.67
N ILE A 112 0.25 -14.50 -10.05
CA ILE A 112 -0.34 -14.60 -8.71
C ILE A 112 0.57 -13.95 -7.66
N LEU A 113 1.86 -14.25 -7.68
CA LEU A 113 2.81 -13.72 -6.69
C LEU A 113 3.01 -12.21 -6.85
N LEU A 114 3.05 -11.72 -8.10
CA LEU A 114 3.12 -10.28 -8.37
C LEU A 114 1.90 -9.56 -7.82
N HIS A 115 0.70 -10.05 -8.10
CA HIS A 115 -0.54 -9.44 -7.61
C HIS A 115 -0.62 -9.47 -6.08
N LEU A 116 -0.26 -10.59 -5.44
CA LEU A 116 -0.19 -10.67 -3.98
C LEU A 116 0.82 -9.67 -3.42
N ASN A 117 1.98 -9.54 -4.05
CA ASN A 117 3.02 -8.58 -3.64
C ASN A 117 2.52 -7.13 -3.69
N LEU A 118 1.84 -6.76 -4.79
CA LEU A 118 1.25 -5.42 -4.95
C LEU A 118 0.13 -5.16 -3.92
N ILE A 119 -0.75 -6.14 -3.68
CA ILE A 119 -1.84 -6.01 -2.71
C ILE A 119 -1.28 -5.84 -1.29
N PHE A 120 -0.42 -6.75 -0.85
CA PHE A 120 0.12 -6.68 0.52
C PHE A 120 1.05 -5.49 0.71
N GLY A 121 1.87 -5.13 -0.29
CA GLY A 121 2.66 -3.91 -0.27
C GLY A 121 1.80 -2.65 -0.11
N SER A 122 0.69 -2.56 -0.83
CA SER A 122 -0.28 -1.45 -0.72
C SER A 122 -0.96 -1.42 0.66
N LEU A 123 -1.27 -2.59 1.24
CA LEU A 123 -1.85 -2.69 2.58
C LEU A 123 -0.85 -2.27 3.67
N VAL A 124 0.41 -2.64 3.53
CA VAL A 124 1.49 -2.23 4.44
C VAL A 124 1.67 -0.72 4.39
N LEU A 125 1.83 -0.15 3.19
CA LEU A 125 2.01 1.29 3.01
C LEU A 125 0.81 2.07 3.54
N GLY A 126 -0.40 1.65 3.17
CA GLY A 126 -1.64 2.26 3.64
C GLY A 126 -1.83 2.15 5.16
N GLY A 127 -1.44 1.00 5.74
CA GLY A 127 -1.51 0.76 7.18
C GLY A 127 -0.57 1.64 7.99
N ALA A 128 0.69 1.69 7.59
CA ALA A 128 1.70 2.53 8.22
C ALA A 128 1.31 4.01 8.13
N PHE A 129 0.91 4.48 6.95
CA PHE A 129 0.48 5.85 6.72
C PHE A 129 -0.73 6.24 7.59
N MET A 130 -1.75 5.37 7.66
CA MET A 130 -2.92 5.62 8.48
C MET A 130 -2.61 5.64 9.97
N ALA A 131 -1.75 4.76 10.44
CA ALA A 131 -1.33 4.70 11.83
C ALA A 131 -0.46 5.93 12.20
N MET A 132 0.45 6.33 11.32
CA MET A 132 1.26 7.55 11.50
C MET A 132 0.37 8.81 11.58
N LEU A 133 -0.60 8.95 10.67
CA LEU A 133 -1.55 10.07 10.70
C LEU A 133 -2.39 10.08 12.00
N TRP A 134 -2.86 8.92 12.44
CA TRP A 134 -3.60 8.83 13.71
C TRP A 134 -2.75 9.22 14.88
N GLY A 135 -1.49 8.78 14.93
CA GLY A 135 -0.54 9.15 15.95
C GLY A 135 -0.29 10.66 15.99
N HIS A 136 -0.10 11.27 14.83
CA HIS A 136 0.05 12.73 14.74
C HIS A 136 -1.21 13.47 15.25
N TRP A 137 -2.40 12.97 14.86
CA TRP A 137 -3.66 13.54 15.33
C TRP A 137 -3.87 13.37 16.83
N TYR A 138 -3.47 12.22 17.37
CA TYR A 138 -3.48 11.97 18.81
C TYR A 138 -2.63 12.97 19.59
N LEU A 139 -1.42 13.25 19.12
CA LEU A 139 -0.50 14.19 19.78
C LEU A 139 -1.01 15.63 19.77
N THR A 140 -1.77 16.03 18.76
CA THR A 140 -2.31 17.39 18.64
C THR A 140 -3.63 17.57 19.39
N SER A 141 -4.44 16.52 19.54
CA SER A 141 -5.79 16.60 20.15
C SER A 141 -5.82 16.27 21.64
N GLY A 142 -4.83 15.54 22.18
CA GLY A 142 -4.64 15.25 23.60
C GLY A 142 -5.68 14.34 24.29
N SER A 143 -6.77 13.96 23.61
CA SER A 143 -7.91 13.22 24.22
C SER A 143 -8.44 12.06 23.38
N LEU A 144 -7.70 11.59 22.38
CA LEU A 144 -8.16 10.51 21.53
C LEU A 144 -7.92 9.12 22.13
N PRO A 145 -8.76 8.12 21.81
CA PRO A 145 -8.55 6.75 22.23
C PRO A 145 -7.29 6.15 21.59
N LYS A 146 -6.60 5.28 22.34
CA LYS A 146 -5.38 4.58 21.85
C LYS A 146 -5.69 3.33 21.03
N GLU A 147 -6.88 2.79 21.15
CA GLU A 147 -7.32 1.52 20.54
C GLU A 147 -7.17 1.52 19.00
N PRO A 148 -7.52 2.60 18.27
CA PRO A 148 -7.30 2.65 16.83
C PRO A 148 -5.83 2.50 16.46
N MET A 149 -4.93 3.16 17.19
CA MET A 149 -3.48 3.09 16.98
C MET A 149 -2.95 1.67 17.13
N VAL A 150 -3.33 1.00 18.23
CA VAL A 150 -2.95 -0.40 18.48
C VAL A 150 -3.45 -1.31 17.36
N SER A 151 -4.70 -1.14 16.93
CA SER A 151 -5.28 -1.97 15.88
C SER A 151 -4.65 -1.71 14.51
N MET A 152 -4.35 -0.46 14.17
CA MET A 152 -3.68 -0.10 12.91
C MET A 152 -2.25 -0.64 12.88
N SER A 153 -1.49 -0.50 13.97
CA SER A 153 -0.13 -1.03 14.10
C SER A 153 -0.11 -2.56 14.00
N LEU A 154 -1.04 -3.25 14.66
CA LEU A 154 -1.16 -4.70 14.57
C LEU A 154 -1.50 -5.14 13.14
N PHE A 155 -2.45 -4.48 12.49
CA PHE A 155 -2.81 -4.78 11.11
C PHE A 155 -1.62 -4.59 10.17
N THR A 156 -0.88 -3.48 10.30
CA THR A 156 0.31 -3.20 9.51
C THR A 156 1.38 -4.28 9.71
N LEU A 157 1.62 -4.69 10.96
CA LEU A 157 2.57 -5.75 11.26
C LEU A 157 2.19 -7.09 10.62
N VAL A 158 0.92 -7.49 10.70
CA VAL A 158 0.43 -8.72 10.07
C VAL A 158 0.60 -8.65 8.55
N CYS A 159 0.18 -7.55 7.92
CA CYS A 159 0.34 -7.37 6.48
C CYS A 159 1.82 -7.39 6.07
N LEU A 160 2.71 -6.79 6.87
CA LEU A 160 4.14 -6.75 6.61
C LEU A 160 4.78 -8.15 6.70
N ILE A 161 4.39 -8.96 7.68
CA ILE A 161 4.84 -10.35 7.79
C ILE A 161 4.37 -11.16 6.57
N LEU A 162 3.10 -11.05 6.18
CA LEU A 162 2.57 -11.74 5.01
C LEU A 162 3.26 -11.27 3.72
N HIS A 163 3.48 -9.96 3.57
CA HIS A 163 4.22 -9.40 2.44
C HIS A 163 5.64 -9.96 2.38
N SER A 164 6.33 -10.03 3.52
CA SER A 164 7.69 -10.59 3.61
C SER A 164 7.75 -12.06 3.18
N ILE A 165 6.77 -12.87 3.59
CA ILE A 165 6.66 -14.27 3.17
C ILE A 165 6.48 -14.36 1.65
N ILE A 166 5.61 -13.52 1.06
CA ILE A 166 5.39 -13.50 -0.39
C ILE A 166 6.67 -13.09 -1.13
N VAL A 167 7.38 -12.06 -0.65
CA VAL A 167 8.66 -11.63 -1.24
C VAL A 167 9.69 -12.74 -1.20
N ILE A 168 9.82 -13.45 -0.08
CA ILE A 168 10.75 -14.58 0.06
C ILE A 168 10.36 -15.70 -0.92
N ILE A 169 9.09 -16.11 -0.96
CA ILE A 169 8.62 -17.13 -1.90
C ILE A 169 8.90 -16.71 -3.34
N SER A 170 8.59 -15.45 -3.70
CA SER A 170 8.85 -14.92 -5.05
C SER A 170 10.34 -14.94 -5.42
N SER A 171 11.22 -14.73 -4.44
CA SER A 171 12.67 -14.76 -4.66
C SER A 171 13.24 -16.17 -4.83
N LEU A 172 12.53 -17.20 -4.37
CA LEU A 172 12.93 -18.59 -4.48
C LEU A 172 12.43 -19.28 -5.75
N LEU A 173 11.43 -18.70 -6.42
CA LEU A 173 10.86 -19.26 -7.64
C LEU A 173 11.61 -18.72 -8.87
N PRO A 174 12.01 -19.60 -9.80
CA PRO A 174 12.66 -19.17 -11.03
C PRO A 174 11.69 -18.36 -11.90
N ALA A 175 12.22 -17.40 -12.65
CA ALA A 175 11.47 -16.70 -13.68
C ALA A 175 11.00 -17.68 -14.76
N SER A 176 9.79 -17.47 -15.28
CA SER A 176 9.20 -18.38 -16.29
C SER A 176 9.92 -18.35 -17.63
N SER A 177 10.60 -17.25 -17.94
CA SER A 177 11.36 -17.06 -19.18
C SER A 177 12.53 -16.11 -18.92
N PRO A 178 13.67 -16.62 -18.40
CA PRO A 178 14.82 -15.79 -18.16
C PRO A 178 15.38 -15.28 -19.51
N PRO A 179 15.79 -14.01 -19.60
CA PRO A 179 16.52 -13.52 -20.77
C PRO A 179 17.86 -14.26 -20.94
N GLU A 180 18.34 -14.41 -22.17
CA GLU A 180 19.53 -15.19 -22.52
C GLU A 180 20.82 -14.79 -21.77
N ASN A 181 20.85 -13.59 -21.17
CA ASN A 181 21.99 -13.02 -20.44
C ASN A 181 21.75 -12.94 -18.92
N GLU A 182 20.88 -13.75 -18.35
CA GLU A 182 20.61 -13.66 -16.92
C GLU A 182 21.80 -14.04 -16.06
N ILE A 183 22.10 -13.14 -15.14
CA ILE A 183 22.94 -13.39 -13.98
C ILE A 183 22.26 -14.47 -13.14
N SER A 184 22.92 -15.60 -12.95
CA SER A 184 22.45 -16.73 -12.14
C SER A 184 21.88 -16.22 -10.79
N LEU A 185 20.75 -16.78 -10.34
CA LEU A 185 20.16 -16.51 -9.01
C LEU A 185 21.21 -16.51 -7.88
N ALA A 186 22.26 -17.33 -8.00
CA ALA A 186 23.39 -17.34 -7.08
C ALA A 186 24.15 -16.02 -7.00
N VAL A 187 24.21 -15.25 -8.13
CA VAL A 187 24.88 -13.94 -8.17
C VAL A 187 23.97 -12.85 -7.61
N LEU A 188 22.65 -12.94 -7.80
CA LEU A 188 21.67 -12.03 -7.18
C LEU A 188 21.76 -12.03 -5.63
N HIS A 189 22.03 -13.16 -5.02
CA HIS A 189 22.22 -13.26 -3.57
C HIS A 189 23.51 -12.60 -3.07
N MET A 190 24.45 -12.32 -3.95
CA MET A 190 25.71 -11.62 -3.60
C MET A 190 25.63 -10.10 -3.81
N GLU A 191 24.57 -9.59 -4.43
CA GLU A 191 24.41 -8.16 -4.64
C GLU A 191 24.01 -7.42 -3.36
N LEU A 192 24.65 -6.28 -3.13
CA LEU A 192 24.34 -5.39 -2.00
C LEU A 192 22.86 -4.95 -2.01
N THR A 193 22.28 -4.75 -3.18
CA THR A 193 20.88 -4.39 -3.39
C THR A 193 19.91 -5.42 -2.81
N PHE A 194 20.21 -6.71 -2.97
CA PHE A 194 19.42 -7.79 -2.37
C PHE A 194 19.42 -7.70 -0.85
N TRP A 195 20.57 -7.54 -0.23
CA TRP A 195 20.69 -7.45 1.24
C TRP A 195 20.07 -6.18 1.80
N LEU A 196 20.18 -5.05 1.08
CA LEU A 196 19.47 -3.83 1.44
C LEU A 196 17.96 -4.02 1.36
N ARG A 197 17.47 -4.69 0.33
CA ARG A 197 16.03 -5.00 0.19
C ARG A 197 15.51 -5.86 1.34
N ILE A 198 16.25 -6.88 1.74
CA ILE A 198 15.88 -7.75 2.86
C ILE A 198 16.04 -7.02 4.20
N GLY A 199 17.20 -6.41 4.45
CA GLY A 199 17.52 -5.78 5.74
C GLY A 199 16.67 -4.54 5.99
N VAL A 200 16.75 -3.57 5.08
CA VAL A 200 16.06 -2.28 5.22
C VAL A 200 14.60 -2.35 4.77
N GLY A 201 14.29 -3.14 3.75
CA GLY A 201 12.94 -3.24 3.21
C GLY A 201 12.01 -4.20 3.95
N LEU A 202 12.52 -5.19 4.68
CA LEU A 202 11.70 -6.18 5.39
C LEU A 202 12.02 -6.26 6.88
N ILE A 203 13.25 -6.57 7.25
CA ILE A 203 13.60 -6.83 8.67
C ILE A 203 13.43 -5.59 9.51
N PHE A 204 13.97 -4.46 9.06
CA PHE A 204 13.86 -3.20 9.80
C PHE A 204 12.41 -2.73 9.98
N PRO A 205 11.53 -2.69 8.94
CA PRO A 205 10.14 -2.32 9.12
C PRO A 205 9.36 -3.28 10.03
N ILE A 206 9.64 -4.59 10.00
CA ILE A 206 9.02 -5.55 10.93
C ILE A 206 9.40 -5.20 12.38
N ALA A 207 10.68 -5.00 12.65
CA ALA A 207 11.16 -4.64 13.98
C ALA A 207 10.60 -3.30 14.45
N ALA A 208 10.61 -2.27 13.58
CA ALA A 208 10.06 -0.95 13.88
C ALA A 208 8.56 -1.01 14.18
N THR A 209 7.78 -1.71 13.33
CA THR A 209 6.33 -1.83 13.53
C THR A 209 5.99 -2.66 14.77
N TRP A 210 6.79 -3.69 15.09
CA TRP A 210 6.63 -4.45 16.33
C TRP A 210 6.88 -3.60 17.56
N LEU A 211 7.95 -2.79 17.57
CA LEU A 211 8.24 -1.82 18.63
C LEU A 211 7.16 -0.76 18.74
N ALA A 212 6.66 -0.26 17.60
CA ALA A 212 5.54 0.68 17.55
C ALA A 212 4.28 0.11 18.19
N LEU A 213 3.95 -1.16 17.88
CA LEU A 213 2.81 -1.85 18.50
C LEU A 213 3.00 -2.01 20.02
N HIS A 214 4.20 -2.34 20.47
CA HIS A 214 4.51 -2.44 21.90
C HIS A 214 4.37 -1.07 22.58
N ALA A 215 4.94 -0.03 22.00
CA ALA A 215 4.81 1.35 22.51
C ALA A 215 3.34 1.82 22.56
N ALA A 216 2.54 1.51 21.53
CA ALA A 216 1.12 1.84 21.51
C ALA A 216 0.34 1.18 22.66
N ARG A 217 0.64 -0.10 22.96
CA ARG A 217 -0.01 -0.84 24.04
C ARG A 217 0.25 -0.24 25.42
N ILE A 218 1.45 0.23 25.69
CA ILE A 218 1.84 0.88 26.96
C ILE A 218 1.48 2.38 27.00
N GLY A 219 0.91 2.94 25.93
CA GLY A 219 0.48 4.34 25.87
C GLY A 219 1.54 5.31 25.39
N GLY A 220 2.69 4.84 24.90
CA GLY A 220 3.78 5.67 24.36
C GLY A 220 3.50 6.17 22.94
N MET A 221 2.46 7.02 22.76
CA MET A 221 1.99 7.43 21.44
C MET A 221 3.00 8.21 20.61
N MET A 222 3.84 9.03 21.25
CA MET A 222 4.93 9.76 20.57
C MET A 222 5.94 8.78 19.96
N SER A 223 6.38 7.79 20.74
CA SER A 223 7.29 6.74 20.27
C SER A 223 6.67 5.91 19.16
N THR A 224 5.39 5.57 19.30
CA THR A 224 4.65 4.81 18.27
C THR A 224 4.61 5.55 16.95
N THR A 225 4.30 6.85 16.97
CA THR A 225 4.21 7.69 15.76
C THR A 225 5.58 7.85 15.09
N GLY A 226 6.66 7.92 15.87
CA GLY A 226 8.02 8.04 15.33
C GLY A 226 8.60 6.72 14.78
N LEU A 227 8.04 5.59 15.15
CA LEU A 227 8.47 4.25 14.68
C LEU A 227 7.72 3.77 13.44
N LEU A 228 6.57 4.34 13.13
CA LEU A 228 5.76 4.04 11.95
C LEU A 228 6.07 4.97 10.79
#